data_3982f8859f92009508051348623e8e2e
#
_entry.id   3982f8859f92009508051348623e8e2e
#
_cell.length_a   1.000
_cell.length_b   1.000
_cell.length_c   1.000
_cell.angle_alpha   90.00
_cell.angle_beta   90.00
_cell.angle_gamma   90.00
#
_symmetry.space_group_name_H-M   'P 1'
#
loop_
_entity.id
_entity.type
_entity.pdbx_description
1 polymer ?
#
loop_
_entity_poly.entity_id
_entity_poly.type
_entity_poly.pdbx_seq_one_letter_code
_entity_poly.pdbx_strand_id
1 'polypeptide(L)'
;MVFMDYQALYDEWLTSPCFDEATKAELRGISEEEKKDRFYTELEFGTAGLRGVIGAGLNRMNIYTVRKATQGLANYIIKAGEQKKGVAIAYDSRRMSPEFAKEAALCLAANGIKAYLFESLRPDSRKIIMSCNASVHQLRIGTVIVKYVVH
;
A
#
# COMPACT_ATOMS: atom_id res chain seq x y z
N MET A 1 -16.43 17.93 -8.70
CA MET A 1 -14.98 17.68 -8.51
C MET A 1 -14.58 18.43 -7.25
N VAL A 2 -14.31 17.70 -6.17
CA VAL A 2 -13.81 18.32 -4.93
C VAL A 2 -12.34 18.63 -5.18
N PHE A 3 -12.00 19.89 -5.33
CA PHE A 3 -10.60 20.29 -5.34
C PHE A 3 -10.05 20.06 -3.93
N MET A 4 -9.19 19.07 -3.77
CA MET A 4 -8.45 18.88 -2.53
C MET A 4 -7.54 20.10 -2.36
N ASP A 5 -7.63 20.74 -1.20
CA ASP A 5 -6.70 21.82 -0.87
C ASP A 5 -5.34 21.19 -0.56
N TYR A 6 -4.48 21.18 -1.58
CA TYR A 6 -3.14 20.56 -1.48
C TYR A 6 -2.29 21.20 -0.38
N GLN A 7 -2.49 22.48 -0.09
CA GLN A 7 -1.77 23.18 0.97
C GLN A 7 -2.19 22.65 2.35
N ALA A 8 -3.49 22.52 2.59
CA ALA A 8 -4.00 22.00 3.86
C ALA A 8 -3.52 20.57 4.11
N LEU A 9 -3.50 19.73 3.07
CA LEU A 9 -3.01 18.36 3.15
C LEU A 9 -1.49 18.30 3.41
N TYR A 10 -0.72 19.16 2.77
CA TYR A 10 0.72 19.27 3.02
C TYR A 10 0.99 19.69 4.47
N ASP A 11 0.28 20.69 4.99
CA ASP A 11 0.42 21.16 6.35
C ASP A 11 0.00 20.09 7.38
N GLU A 12 -1.04 19.31 7.07
CA GLU A 12 -1.42 18.15 7.88
C GLU A 12 -0.28 17.12 7.97
N TRP A 13 0.36 16.81 6.85
CA TRP A 13 1.49 15.86 6.84
C TRP A 13 2.70 16.36 7.63
N LEU A 14 2.93 17.66 7.69
CA LEU A 14 4.00 18.25 8.47
C LEU A 14 3.72 18.28 9.98
N THR A 15 2.47 18.48 10.36
CA THR A 15 2.09 18.72 11.77
C THR A 15 1.60 17.48 12.49
N SER A 16 0.98 16.54 11.77
CA SER A 16 0.42 15.33 12.36
C SER A 16 1.51 14.43 12.97
N PRO A 17 1.29 13.87 14.16
CA PRO A 17 2.19 12.89 14.77
C PRO A 17 2.17 11.52 14.05
N CYS A 18 1.24 11.30 13.12
CA CYS A 18 1.12 10.05 12.36
C CYS A 18 2.26 9.83 11.34
N PHE A 19 2.97 10.91 10.98
CA PHE A 19 4.06 10.87 10.00
C PHE A 19 5.41 10.99 10.72
N ASP A 20 6.38 10.18 10.26
CA ASP A 20 7.73 10.19 10.83
C ASP A 20 8.54 11.42 10.41
N GLU A 21 9.61 11.70 11.16
CA GLU A 21 10.45 12.87 10.92
C GLU A 21 11.22 12.81 9.60
N ALA A 22 11.53 11.63 9.08
CA ALA A 22 12.20 11.50 7.79
C ALA A 22 11.27 11.94 6.66
N THR A 23 9.99 11.53 6.70
CA THR A 23 8.93 11.98 5.79
C THR A 23 8.73 13.50 5.86
N LYS A 24 8.67 14.07 7.08
CA LYS A 24 8.53 15.52 7.27
C LYS A 24 9.75 16.29 6.78
N ALA A 25 10.96 15.76 6.99
CA ALA A 25 12.19 16.37 6.50
C ALA A 25 12.24 16.40 4.97
N GLU A 26 11.83 15.32 4.32
CA GLU A 26 11.69 15.28 2.86
C GLU A 26 10.71 16.37 2.37
N LEU A 27 9.54 16.48 3.00
CA LEU A 27 8.52 17.45 2.59
C LEU A 27 8.96 18.92 2.80
N ARG A 28 9.76 19.22 3.83
CA ARG A 28 10.29 20.56 4.04
C ARG A 28 11.27 21.01 2.95
N GLY A 29 11.87 20.08 2.22
CA GLY A 29 12.86 20.34 1.17
C GLY A 29 12.30 20.44 -0.24
N ILE A 30 10.99 20.28 -0.47
CA ILE A 30 10.40 20.29 -1.80
C ILE A 30 9.98 21.68 -2.26
N SER A 31 9.96 21.89 -3.58
CA SER A 31 9.47 23.12 -4.22
C SER A 31 7.93 23.24 -4.14
N GLU A 32 7.41 24.43 -4.44
CA GLU A 32 5.96 24.65 -4.47
C GLU A 32 5.27 23.84 -5.59
N GLU A 33 5.96 23.63 -6.71
CA GLU A 33 5.48 22.79 -7.80
C GLU A 33 5.39 21.33 -7.38
N GLU A 34 6.43 20.82 -6.72
CA GLU A 34 6.43 19.47 -6.17
C GLU A 34 5.37 19.26 -5.07
N LYS A 35 5.16 20.27 -4.23
CA LYS A 35 4.10 20.24 -3.23
C LYS A 35 2.74 20.03 -3.88
N LYS A 36 2.43 20.81 -4.90
CA LYS A 36 1.20 20.66 -5.66
C LYS A 36 1.10 19.27 -6.31
N ASP A 37 2.16 18.81 -6.99
CA ASP A 37 2.19 17.50 -7.66
C ASP A 37 2.02 16.33 -6.69
N ARG A 38 2.53 16.44 -5.48
CA ARG A 38 2.46 15.38 -4.45
C ARG A 38 1.12 15.34 -3.68
N PHE A 39 0.33 16.42 -3.68
CA PHE A 39 -0.87 16.55 -2.85
C PHE A 39 -2.15 16.92 -3.61
N TYR A 40 -2.10 17.19 -4.94
CA TYR A 40 -3.29 17.58 -5.71
C TYR A 40 -4.30 16.44 -5.91
N THR A 41 -3.83 15.20 -5.83
CA THR A 41 -4.66 14.00 -5.94
C THR A 41 -4.08 12.86 -5.10
N GLU A 42 -4.88 11.84 -4.87
CA GLU A 42 -4.42 10.58 -4.29
C GLU A 42 -3.88 9.67 -5.38
N LEU A 43 -2.99 8.76 -4.97
CA LEU A 43 -2.48 7.72 -5.85
C LEU A 43 -3.62 6.76 -6.21
N GLU A 44 -3.89 6.59 -7.51
CA GLU A 44 -4.99 5.78 -8.00
C GLU A 44 -4.61 4.32 -8.25
N PHE A 45 -5.58 3.43 -8.04
CA PHE A 45 -5.49 2.04 -8.47
C PHE A 45 -5.78 1.92 -9.96
N GLY A 46 -4.76 1.60 -10.75
CA GLY A 46 -4.93 1.20 -12.14
C GLY A 46 -5.22 -0.30 -12.27
N THR A 47 -5.48 -0.76 -13.51
CA THR A 47 -5.68 -2.18 -13.84
C THR A 47 -4.51 -3.08 -13.45
N ALA A 48 -3.31 -2.52 -13.33
CA ALA A 48 -2.10 -3.22 -12.91
C ALA A 48 -1.77 -3.02 -11.41
N GLY A 49 -2.68 -2.43 -10.63
CA GLY A 49 -2.51 -2.13 -9.20
C GLY A 49 -2.06 -0.70 -8.92
N LEU A 50 -1.71 -0.45 -7.66
CA LEU A 50 -1.20 0.85 -7.20
C LEU A 50 0.24 1.04 -7.67
N ARG A 51 0.52 2.12 -8.38
CA ARG A 51 1.85 2.48 -8.90
C ARG A 51 2.10 3.97 -8.75
N GLY A 52 3.34 4.35 -8.49
CA GLY A 52 3.74 5.74 -8.39
C GLY A 52 5.22 5.91 -8.11
N VAL A 53 5.67 7.14 -8.12
CA VAL A 53 7.02 7.52 -7.71
C VAL A 53 7.15 7.33 -6.19
N ILE A 54 8.29 6.81 -5.75
CA ILE A 54 8.57 6.64 -4.31
C ILE A 54 8.88 8.01 -3.70
N GLY A 55 8.23 8.35 -2.59
CA GLY A 55 8.45 9.59 -1.86
C GLY A 55 7.29 9.95 -0.92
N ALA A 56 7.47 11.02 -0.17
CA ALA A 56 6.44 11.57 0.71
C ALA A 56 5.33 12.26 -0.11
N GLY A 57 4.08 12.09 0.30
CA GLY A 57 2.90 12.70 -0.32
C GLY A 57 1.80 11.70 -0.67
N LEU A 58 0.61 12.21 -0.95
CA LEU A 58 -0.58 11.41 -1.30
C LEU A 58 -0.47 10.77 -2.69
N ASN A 59 0.10 11.50 -3.64
CA ASN A 59 0.35 11.03 -5.01
C ASN A 59 1.74 10.37 -5.14
N ARG A 60 2.16 9.66 -4.10
CA ARG A 60 3.46 8.96 -4.04
C ARG A 60 3.32 7.58 -3.42
N MET A 61 4.21 6.67 -3.82
CA MET A 61 4.36 5.37 -3.15
C MET A 61 5.19 5.54 -1.89
N ASN A 62 4.58 5.29 -0.74
CA ASN A 62 5.20 5.28 0.57
C ASN A 62 4.45 4.35 1.51
N ILE A 63 4.94 4.18 2.73
CA ILE A 63 4.31 3.28 3.72
C ILE A 63 2.87 3.71 4.06
N TYR A 64 2.55 5.01 4.04
CA TYR A 64 1.23 5.53 4.38
C TYR A 64 0.21 5.25 3.29
N THR A 65 0.57 5.44 2.01
CA THR A 65 -0.30 5.11 0.87
C THR A 65 -0.50 3.60 0.75
N VAL A 66 0.53 2.80 1.07
CA VAL A 66 0.42 1.33 1.16
C VAL A 66 -0.50 0.90 2.29
N ARG A 67 -0.38 1.49 3.48
CA ARG A 67 -1.28 1.23 4.62
C ARG A 67 -2.72 1.57 4.28
N LYS A 68 -2.97 2.73 3.67
CA LYS A 68 -4.31 3.17 3.24
C LYS A 68 -4.94 2.17 2.27
N ALA A 69 -4.20 1.76 1.25
CA ALA A 69 -4.63 0.77 0.28
C ALA A 69 -4.91 -0.61 0.91
N THR A 70 -4.03 -1.04 1.81
CA THR A 70 -4.18 -2.30 2.53
C THR A 70 -5.36 -2.27 3.51
N GLN A 71 -5.62 -1.12 4.15
CA GLN A 71 -6.81 -0.93 4.98
C GLN A 71 -8.10 -1.07 4.17
N GLY A 72 -8.13 -0.56 2.93
CA GLY A 72 -9.25 -0.78 2.02
C GLY A 72 -9.49 -2.27 1.73
N LEU A 73 -8.41 -3.03 1.51
CA LEU A 73 -8.48 -4.49 1.36
C LEU A 73 -8.98 -5.17 2.65
N ALA A 74 -8.46 -4.78 3.80
CA ALA A 74 -8.88 -5.32 5.09
C ALA A 74 -10.39 -5.09 5.32
N ASN A 75 -10.88 -3.89 5.05
CA ASN A 75 -12.30 -3.55 5.16
C ASN A 75 -13.16 -4.42 4.23
N TYR A 76 -12.70 -4.67 3.00
CA TYR A 76 -13.37 -5.56 2.06
C TYR A 76 -13.46 -7.00 2.59
N ILE A 77 -12.34 -7.55 3.09
CA ILE A 77 -12.28 -8.91 3.66
C ILE A 77 -13.19 -9.05 4.88
N ILE A 78 -13.20 -8.04 5.76
CA ILE A 78 -14.05 -8.01 6.96
C ILE A 78 -15.52 -7.99 6.54
N LYS A 79 -15.89 -7.15 5.59
CA LYS A 79 -17.26 -7.06 5.06
C LYS A 79 -17.73 -8.38 4.44
N ALA A 80 -16.83 -9.11 3.80
CA ALA A 80 -17.10 -10.44 3.24
C ALA A 80 -17.15 -11.57 4.30
N GLY A 81 -16.77 -11.30 5.56
CA GLY A 81 -16.74 -12.30 6.63
C GLY A 81 -15.61 -13.33 6.48
N GLU A 82 -14.53 -12.98 5.78
CA GLU A 82 -13.51 -13.92 5.33
C GLU A 82 -12.14 -13.78 6.03
N GLN A 83 -12.09 -13.11 7.18
CA GLN A 83 -10.84 -12.82 7.90
C GLN A 83 -10.02 -14.08 8.22
N LYS A 84 -10.71 -15.22 8.44
CA LYS A 84 -10.07 -16.51 8.81
C LYS A 84 -9.27 -17.14 7.66
N LYS A 85 -9.55 -16.78 6.42
CA LYS A 85 -8.86 -17.35 5.25
C LYS A 85 -7.43 -16.86 5.10
N GLY A 86 -7.14 -15.64 5.54
CA GLY A 86 -5.83 -15.03 5.49
C GLY A 86 -5.44 -14.49 4.12
N VAL A 87 -4.30 -13.83 4.08
CA VAL A 87 -3.77 -13.14 2.89
C VAL A 87 -2.31 -13.53 2.68
N ALA A 88 -1.95 -14.00 1.48
CA ALA A 88 -0.58 -14.27 1.11
C ALA A 88 0.04 -13.03 0.44
N ILE A 89 1.21 -12.62 0.91
CA ILE A 89 1.93 -11.44 0.43
C ILE A 89 3.26 -11.89 -0.17
N ALA A 90 3.44 -11.62 -1.46
CA ALA A 90 4.69 -11.84 -2.16
C ALA A 90 5.28 -10.49 -2.60
N TYR A 91 6.60 -10.41 -2.67
CA TYR A 91 7.33 -9.21 -3.06
C TYR A 91 8.53 -9.59 -3.96
N ASP A 92 9.02 -8.61 -4.70
CA ASP A 92 10.17 -8.76 -5.59
C ASP A 92 11.40 -7.97 -5.11
N SER A 93 12.45 -7.90 -5.93
CA SER A 93 13.71 -7.24 -5.59
C SER A 93 13.72 -5.73 -5.80
N ARG A 94 12.60 -5.12 -6.21
CA ARG A 94 12.55 -3.67 -6.43
C ARG A 94 12.67 -2.90 -5.13
N ARG A 95 13.16 -1.67 -5.27
CA ARG A 95 13.33 -0.75 -4.14
C ARG A 95 12.04 -0.64 -3.32
N MET A 96 12.14 -0.70 -2.00
CA MET A 96 11.05 -0.62 -1.02
C MET A 96 10.01 -1.76 -1.08
N SER A 97 10.17 -2.76 -1.97
CA SER A 97 9.21 -3.86 -2.08
C SER A 97 9.11 -4.69 -0.79
N PRO A 98 10.21 -5.09 -0.13
CA PRO A 98 10.16 -5.78 1.15
C PRO A 98 9.50 -4.95 2.27
N GLU A 99 9.81 -3.65 2.34
CA GLU A 99 9.25 -2.72 3.32
C GLU A 99 7.75 -2.57 3.14
N PHE A 100 7.29 -2.37 1.91
CA PHE A 100 5.86 -2.27 1.60
C PHE A 100 5.11 -3.58 1.89
N ALA A 101 5.73 -4.74 1.63
CA ALA A 101 5.16 -6.04 1.96
C ALA A 101 5.00 -6.21 3.48
N LYS A 102 6.00 -5.80 4.26
CA LYS A 102 5.95 -5.81 5.72
C LYS A 102 4.84 -4.88 6.25
N GLU A 103 4.73 -3.67 5.73
CA GLU A 103 3.69 -2.72 6.12
C GLU A 103 2.29 -3.23 5.80
N ALA A 104 2.09 -3.86 4.64
CA ALA A 104 0.84 -4.51 4.29
C ALA A 104 0.49 -5.66 5.26
N ALA A 105 1.48 -6.49 5.60
CA ALA A 105 1.29 -7.58 6.57
C ALA A 105 0.88 -7.05 7.95
N LEU A 106 1.55 -6.01 8.44
CA LEU A 106 1.25 -5.38 9.73
C LEU A 106 -0.15 -4.76 9.75
N CYS A 107 -0.55 -4.08 8.68
CA CYS A 107 -1.88 -3.50 8.54
C CYS A 107 -2.98 -4.58 8.57
N LEU A 108 -2.81 -5.68 7.86
CA LEU A 108 -3.74 -6.80 7.88
C LEU A 108 -3.82 -7.44 9.27
N ALA A 109 -2.67 -7.67 9.92
CA ALA A 109 -2.61 -8.23 11.27
C ALA A 109 -3.32 -7.34 12.30
N ALA A 110 -3.16 -6.02 12.20
CA ALA A 110 -3.86 -5.05 13.05
C ALA A 110 -5.39 -5.12 12.89
N ASN A 111 -5.89 -5.58 11.73
CA ASN A 111 -7.31 -5.82 11.47
C ASN A 111 -7.76 -7.26 11.79
N GLY A 112 -6.93 -8.06 12.46
CA GLY A 112 -7.26 -9.46 12.81
C GLY A 112 -7.26 -10.42 11.62
N ILE A 113 -6.62 -10.03 10.50
CA ILE A 113 -6.50 -10.84 9.31
C ILE A 113 -5.13 -11.48 9.28
N LYS A 114 -5.07 -12.80 9.16
CA LYS A 114 -3.81 -13.54 9.10
C LYS A 114 -3.06 -13.22 7.81
N ALA A 115 -1.82 -12.74 7.92
CA ALA A 115 -0.96 -12.44 6.79
C ALA A 115 0.17 -13.46 6.69
N TYR A 116 0.40 -13.99 5.50
CA TYR A 116 1.50 -14.91 5.18
C TYR A 116 2.49 -14.18 4.28
N LEU A 117 3.59 -13.74 4.85
CA LEU A 117 4.67 -13.08 4.14
C LEU A 117 5.70 -14.10 3.67
N PHE A 118 6.03 -14.10 2.38
CA PHE A 118 7.09 -14.97 1.89
C PHE A 118 8.45 -14.51 2.38
N GLU A 119 9.27 -15.45 2.86
CA GLU A 119 10.63 -15.16 3.35
C GLU A 119 11.63 -14.86 2.24
N SER A 120 11.35 -15.32 1.01
CA SER A 120 12.20 -15.10 -0.14
C SER A 120 11.49 -14.34 -1.25
N LEU A 121 12.27 -13.67 -2.09
CA LEU A 121 11.78 -12.97 -3.27
C LEU A 121 10.98 -13.89 -4.19
N ARG A 122 9.79 -13.46 -4.60
CA ARG A 122 8.89 -14.19 -5.50
C ARG A 122 8.47 -13.29 -6.66
N PRO A 123 9.31 -13.13 -7.68
CA PRO A 123 9.01 -12.27 -8.82
C PRO A 123 7.89 -12.82 -9.70
N ASP A 124 7.63 -14.13 -9.68
CA ASP A 124 6.60 -14.76 -10.50
C ASP A 124 5.34 -15.09 -9.69
N SER A 125 4.35 -14.23 -9.82
CA SER A 125 3.04 -14.39 -9.18
C SER A 125 2.28 -15.65 -9.64
N ARG A 126 2.58 -16.19 -10.81
CA ARG A 126 1.91 -17.39 -11.37
C ARG A 126 2.22 -18.66 -10.57
N LYS A 127 3.47 -18.78 -10.09
CA LYS A 127 3.89 -19.93 -9.25
C LYS A 127 3.18 -19.97 -7.90
N ILE A 128 2.78 -18.81 -7.37
CA ILE A 128 2.04 -18.73 -6.10
C ILE A 128 0.59 -19.18 -6.29
N ILE A 129 -0.02 -18.92 -7.46
CA ILE A 129 -1.38 -19.36 -7.80
C ILE A 129 -1.47 -20.87 -7.90
N MET A 130 -0.47 -21.51 -8.48
CA MET A 130 -0.48 -22.97 -8.71
C MET A 130 -0.31 -23.80 -7.43
N SER A 131 0.19 -23.23 -6.36
CA SER A 131 0.31 -23.92 -5.05
C SER A 131 -0.94 -23.82 -4.18
N CYS A 132 -1.89 -22.95 -4.53
CA CYS A 132 -3.16 -22.79 -3.82
C CYS A 132 -4.31 -23.14 -4.76
N ASN A 133 -4.99 -24.25 -4.49
CA ASN A 133 -6.13 -24.78 -5.27
C ASN A 133 -7.43 -23.96 -5.05
N ALA A 134 -7.34 -22.63 -5.05
CA ALA A 134 -8.43 -21.74 -4.67
C ALA A 134 -8.57 -20.54 -5.60
N SER A 135 -9.79 -20.02 -5.73
CA SER A 135 -10.06 -18.74 -6.40
C SER A 135 -9.30 -17.62 -5.71
N VAL A 136 -8.39 -16.97 -6.41
CA VAL A 136 -7.49 -15.97 -5.84
C VAL A 136 -7.85 -14.60 -6.37
N HIS A 137 -8.28 -13.71 -5.47
CA HIS A 137 -8.33 -12.28 -5.76
C HIS A 137 -6.94 -11.68 -5.58
N GLN A 138 -6.49 -10.91 -6.56
CA GLN A 138 -5.16 -10.32 -6.57
C GLN A 138 -5.25 -8.81 -6.45
N LEU A 139 -4.67 -8.26 -5.39
CA LEU A 139 -4.39 -6.84 -5.25
C LEU A 139 -2.90 -6.60 -5.48
N ARG A 140 -2.57 -5.68 -6.38
CA ARG A 140 -1.19 -5.24 -6.58
C ARG A 140 -0.98 -3.87 -5.95
N ILE A 141 -0.04 -3.79 -5.04
CA ILE A 141 0.42 -2.54 -4.43
C ILE A 141 1.86 -2.33 -4.86
N GLY A 142 2.06 -1.54 -5.91
CA GLY A 142 3.37 -1.37 -6.51
C GLY A 142 3.91 -2.72 -7.00
N THR A 143 5.02 -3.14 -6.42
CA THR A 143 5.67 -4.44 -6.69
C THR A 143 5.30 -5.54 -5.69
N VAL A 144 4.48 -5.21 -4.71
CA VAL A 144 3.93 -6.16 -3.73
C VAL A 144 2.66 -6.77 -4.30
N ILE A 145 2.61 -8.09 -4.31
CA ILE A 145 1.46 -8.84 -4.74
C ILE A 145 0.78 -9.40 -3.50
N VAL A 146 -0.37 -8.83 -3.19
CA VAL A 146 -1.24 -9.33 -2.14
C VAL A 146 -2.26 -10.24 -2.77
N LYS A 147 -2.22 -11.52 -2.42
CA LYS A 147 -3.16 -12.53 -2.89
C LYS A 147 -4.09 -12.93 -1.79
N TYR A 148 -5.35 -12.72 -2.06
CA TYR A 148 -6.45 -13.14 -1.21
C TYR A 148 -6.99 -14.47 -1.71
N VAL A 149 -6.99 -15.48 -0.85
CA VAL A 149 -7.45 -16.85 -1.17
C VAL A 149 -8.90 -16.99 -0.73
N VAL A 150 -9.79 -17.19 -1.70
CA VAL A 150 -11.20 -17.55 -1.46
C VAL A 150 -11.34 -19.06 -1.74
N HIS A 151 -11.85 -19.80 -0.76
CA HIS A 151 -12.29 -21.19 -0.92
C HIS A 151 -13.76 -21.23 -1.26
#